data_1c5d2f6a4ecfd21c3afa11ebb71f7f18
#
_entry.id   1c5d2f6a4ecfd21c3afa11ebb71f7f18
#
_cell.length_a   1.000
_cell.length_b   1.000
_cell.length_c   1.000
_cell.angle_alpha   90.00
_cell.angle_beta   90.00
_cell.angle_gamma   90.00
#
_symmetry.space_group_name_H-M   'P 1'
#
loop_
_entity.id
_entity.type
_entity.pdbx_description
1 polymer ?
#
loop_
_entity_poly.entity_id
_entity_poly.type
_entity_poly.pdbx_seq_one_letter_code
_entity_poly.pdbx_strand_id
1 'polypeptide(L)'
;MTRARWGLTLLGFLAVASAGVARAGELVVWHAYRAEEKAAFEKVAKAYEASKPGTKVTLLAVPYDAFADKITAAVPRGKGPDVFIFAQDRLGGWIETGNTIEPIDFYLDEPTRARFIPTTLEAMTYRGTVYGLPLNYKVITLIYNKKLVTAPPKTDEELVALARKLTDKGAGRFGLAYSYADYYYHAALQNAFGGRVFDAGAPVLNNPENVKAALFLQKWIKDGILPAEPSSALITSLFNEGKAGVVFSGPWFLGEIAKGVDYGLALLPSIAEAGGKPMRPWMTVEGAYVAAPSKQKDLAYDFVKFVTDVKSAMVMAVEGRQTPSNRKVYDDPKVAKDPMLAAFKAQVDVAIPMPNVPEMTMVWSPATTAMNTMIRGTSPQAALDKAQAQVAKDVAGLRKRP
;
A
#
# COMPACT_ATOMS: atom_id res chain seq x y z
N MET A 1 -93.59 12.18 -20.84
CA MET A 1 -92.50 11.63 -21.67
C MET A 1 -91.26 12.49 -21.50
N THR A 2 -90.38 12.15 -20.56
CA THR A 2 -89.19 12.95 -20.25
C THR A 2 -87.97 11.96 -20.23
N ARG A 3 -87.06 12.12 -21.18
CA ARG A 3 -85.80 11.30 -21.30
C ARG A 3 -84.74 11.84 -20.37
N ALA A 4 -84.28 11.00 -19.43
CA ALA A 4 -83.13 11.24 -18.61
C ALA A 4 -81.86 11.03 -19.40
N ARG A 5 -80.88 11.97 -19.42
CA ARG A 5 -79.56 11.85 -19.97
C ARG A 5 -78.59 11.52 -18.81
N TRP A 6 -77.95 10.37 -18.86
CA TRP A 6 -76.91 10.03 -17.97
C TRP A 6 -75.56 10.59 -18.51
N GLY A 7 -74.93 11.48 -17.78
CA GLY A 7 -73.58 11.96 -18.04
C GLY A 7 -72.55 11.05 -17.37
N LEU A 8 -71.70 10.40 -18.14
CA LEU A 8 -70.52 9.68 -17.67
C LEU A 8 -69.41 10.70 -17.37
N THR A 9 -69.07 10.83 -16.09
CA THR A 9 -67.89 11.61 -15.66
C THR A 9 -66.70 10.66 -15.64
N LEU A 10 -65.75 10.83 -16.59
CA LEU A 10 -64.44 10.18 -16.55
C LEU A 10 -63.56 10.83 -15.50
N LEU A 11 -63.31 10.16 -14.38
CA LEU A 11 -62.22 10.51 -13.46
C LEU A 11 -60.88 10.05 -14.05
N GLY A 12 -60.10 11.01 -14.56
CA GLY A 12 -58.71 10.78 -14.93
C GLY A 12 -57.84 10.58 -13.67
N PHE A 13 -57.33 9.38 -13.46
CA PHE A 13 -56.30 9.13 -12.46
C PHE A 13 -54.97 9.72 -12.98
N LEU A 14 -54.53 10.86 -12.45
CA LEU A 14 -53.16 11.32 -12.60
C LEU A 14 -52.29 10.42 -11.72
N ALA A 15 -51.54 9.51 -12.34
CA ALA A 15 -50.41 8.80 -11.71
C ALA A 15 -49.29 9.83 -11.48
N VAL A 16 -49.16 10.34 -10.28
CA VAL A 16 -47.98 11.09 -9.85
C VAL A 16 -46.87 10.07 -9.69
N ALA A 17 -46.01 9.99 -10.71
CA ALA A 17 -44.74 9.32 -10.57
C ALA A 17 -43.94 10.08 -9.50
N SER A 18 -43.91 9.56 -8.29
CA SER A 18 -42.96 10.00 -7.26
C SER A 18 -41.56 9.63 -7.76
N ALA A 19 -40.90 10.56 -8.47
CA ALA A 19 -39.46 10.56 -8.62
C ALA A 19 -38.91 10.59 -7.20
N GLY A 20 -38.37 9.43 -6.77
CA GLY A 20 -37.65 9.34 -5.50
C GLY A 20 -36.59 10.44 -5.50
N VAL A 21 -36.76 11.44 -4.67
CA VAL A 21 -35.78 12.49 -4.43
C VAL A 21 -34.55 11.74 -3.90
N ALA A 22 -33.52 11.59 -4.75
CA ALA A 22 -32.22 11.11 -4.33
C ALA A 22 -31.83 11.97 -3.12
N ARG A 23 -31.70 11.32 -1.97
CA ARG A 23 -31.39 12.00 -0.71
C ARG A 23 -30.02 12.64 -0.87
N ALA A 24 -29.96 13.96 -0.95
CA ALA A 24 -28.72 14.72 -0.96
C ALA A 24 -27.90 14.32 0.27
N GLY A 25 -26.68 13.86 0.04
CA GLY A 25 -25.77 13.41 1.09
C GLY A 25 -24.44 14.15 1.01
N GLU A 26 -23.84 14.44 2.13
CA GLU A 26 -22.46 14.93 2.18
C GLU A 26 -21.56 13.83 2.75
N LEU A 27 -20.53 13.45 2.02
CA LEU A 27 -19.49 12.52 2.46
C LEU A 27 -18.22 13.27 2.77
N VAL A 28 -17.64 13.01 3.93
CA VAL A 28 -16.27 13.45 4.29
C VAL A 28 -15.31 12.30 4.07
N VAL A 29 -14.30 12.53 3.25
CA VAL A 29 -13.30 11.49 2.89
C VAL A 29 -11.90 11.97 3.27
N TRP A 30 -11.18 11.19 4.07
CA TRP A 30 -9.78 11.46 4.39
C TRP A 30 -8.85 10.54 3.62
N HIS A 31 -7.75 11.09 3.12
CA HIS A 31 -6.73 10.35 2.37
C HIS A 31 -5.33 10.93 2.59
N ALA A 32 -4.29 10.16 2.26
CA ALA A 32 -2.90 10.61 2.37
C ALA A 32 -2.25 10.94 1.02
N TYR A 33 -3.01 11.02 -0.06
CA TYR A 33 -2.51 11.28 -1.41
C TYR A 33 -1.89 12.67 -1.55
N ARG A 34 -0.84 12.76 -2.38
CA ARG A 34 -0.07 13.97 -2.68
C ARG A 34 0.06 14.14 -4.18
N ALA A 35 0.45 15.32 -4.62
CA ALA A 35 0.78 15.64 -6.02
C ALA A 35 -0.22 15.01 -7.02
N GLU A 36 0.27 14.23 -7.98
CA GLU A 36 -0.54 13.61 -9.04
C GLU A 36 -1.58 12.64 -8.49
N GLU A 37 -1.27 11.90 -7.41
CA GLU A 37 -2.21 10.97 -6.75
C GLU A 37 -3.44 11.75 -6.26
N LYS A 38 -3.22 12.89 -5.60
CA LYS A 38 -4.29 13.77 -5.09
C LYS A 38 -5.12 14.33 -6.24
N ALA A 39 -4.49 14.85 -7.29
CA ALA A 39 -5.19 15.41 -8.45
C ALA A 39 -6.06 14.34 -9.15
N ALA A 40 -5.54 13.14 -9.33
CA ALA A 40 -6.28 12.02 -9.90
C ALA A 40 -7.47 11.62 -9.02
N PHE A 41 -7.28 11.55 -7.71
CA PHE A 41 -8.34 11.19 -6.77
C PHE A 41 -9.44 12.27 -6.68
N GLU A 42 -9.08 13.55 -6.72
CA GLU A 42 -10.04 14.68 -6.82
C GLU A 42 -10.90 14.58 -8.09
N LYS A 43 -10.31 14.16 -9.21
CA LYS A 43 -11.04 13.90 -10.46
C LYS A 43 -12.03 12.75 -10.31
N VAL A 44 -11.63 11.66 -9.64
CA VAL A 44 -12.52 10.52 -9.35
C VAL A 44 -13.67 10.93 -8.45
N ALA A 45 -13.43 11.72 -7.40
CA ALA A 45 -14.48 12.21 -6.52
C ALA A 45 -15.48 13.11 -7.24
N LYS A 46 -15.02 14.02 -8.12
CA LYS A 46 -15.90 14.84 -8.97
C LYS A 46 -16.72 13.99 -9.94
N ALA A 47 -16.16 12.93 -10.49
CA ALA A 47 -16.89 12.00 -11.35
C ALA A 47 -18.01 11.28 -10.58
N TYR A 48 -17.77 10.94 -9.31
CA TYR A 48 -18.81 10.39 -8.43
C TYR A 48 -19.94 11.38 -8.19
N GLU A 49 -19.63 12.63 -7.82
CA GLU A 49 -20.64 13.71 -7.64
C GLU A 49 -21.48 13.89 -8.90
N ALA A 50 -20.85 13.90 -10.08
CA ALA A 50 -21.55 14.00 -11.36
C ALA A 50 -22.47 12.81 -11.63
N SER A 51 -22.11 11.62 -11.16
CA SER A 51 -22.93 10.40 -11.31
C SER A 51 -24.10 10.33 -10.32
N LYS A 52 -24.05 11.13 -9.23
CA LYS A 52 -25.05 11.17 -8.17
C LYS A 52 -25.46 12.62 -7.83
N PRO A 53 -26.34 13.21 -8.62
CA PRO A 53 -26.82 14.58 -8.39
C PRO A 53 -27.33 14.78 -6.96
N GLY A 54 -26.90 15.86 -6.31
CA GLY A 54 -27.23 16.17 -4.92
C GLY A 54 -26.28 15.57 -3.89
N THR A 55 -25.32 14.76 -4.30
CA THR A 55 -24.25 14.27 -3.41
C THR A 55 -23.03 15.19 -3.50
N LYS A 56 -22.44 15.52 -2.33
CA LYS A 56 -21.18 16.27 -2.21
C LYS A 56 -20.12 15.41 -1.54
N VAL A 57 -18.89 15.46 -2.04
CA VAL A 57 -17.73 14.77 -1.46
C VAL A 57 -16.70 15.81 -1.02
N THR A 58 -16.48 15.91 0.28
CA THR A 58 -15.46 16.78 0.87
C THR A 58 -14.20 15.97 1.14
N LEU A 59 -13.12 16.24 0.39
CA LEU A 59 -11.83 15.57 0.54
C LEU A 59 -10.93 16.31 1.52
N LEU A 60 -10.30 15.58 2.45
CA LEU A 60 -9.26 16.11 3.34
C LEU A 60 -7.98 15.29 3.16
N ALA A 61 -6.94 15.93 2.62
CA ALA A 61 -5.60 15.36 2.59
C ALA A 61 -4.94 15.51 3.98
N VAL A 62 -4.52 14.39 4.56
CA VAL A 62 -3.82 14.33 5.85
C VAL A 62 -2.41 13.77 5.59
N PRO A 63 -1.35 14.37 6.15
CA PRO A 63 0.00 13.82 6.02
C PRO A 63 0.08 12.36 6.45
N TYR A 64 0.82 11.55 5.68
CA TYR A 64 0.88 10.10 5.88
C TYR A 64 1.30 9.73 7.30
N ASP A 65 2.34 10.39 7.82
CA ASP A 65 2.90 10.09 9.15
C ASP A 65 1.93 10.39 10.31
N ALA A 66 1.00 11.34 10.11
CA ALA A 66 0.00 11.71 11.10
C ALA A 66 -1.33 10.97 10.91
N PHE A 67 -1.50 10.24 9.80
CA PHE A 67 -2.81 9.74 9.39
C PHE A 67 -3.37 8.69 10.35
N ALA A 68 -2.58 7.67 10.65
CA ALA A 68 -3.01 6.56 11.51
C ALA A 68 -3.42 7.04 12.91
N ASP A 69 -2.62 7.93 13.50
CA ASP A 69 -2.91 8.51 14.82
C ASP A 69 -4.19 9.36 14.78
N LYS A 70 -4.38 10.13 13.70
CA LYS A 70 -5.58 10.96 13.53
C LYS A 70 -6.84 10.10 13.39
N ILE A 71 -6.79 8.99 12.63
CA ILE A 71 -7.89 8.03 12.52
C ILE A 71 -8.20 7.43 13.90
N THR A 72 -7.21 6.89 14.58
CA THR A 72 -7.34 6.27 15.91
C THR A 72 -7.93 7.23 16.95
N ALA A 73 -7.57 8.50 16.88
CA ALA A 73 -8.06 9.50 17.81
C ALA A 73 -9.48 10.02 17.49
N ALA A 74 -9.82 10.19 16.19
CA ALA A 74 -11.03 10.89 15.80
C ALA A 74 -12.21 9.95 15.50
N VAL A 75 -11.97 8.85 14.77
CA VAL A 75 -13.06 8.02 14.25
C VAL A 75 -13.88 7.35 15.34
N PRO A 76 -13.31 6.68 16.36
CA PRO A 76 -14.11 6.04 17.41
C PRO A 76 -15.01 7.00 18.19
N ARG A 77 -14.67 8.30 18.18
CA ARG A 77 -15.41 9.38 18.86
C ARG A 77 -16.46 10.05 17.95
N GLY A 78 -16.66 9.54 16.73
CA GLY A 78 -17.58 10.13 15.75
C GLY A 78 -17.15 11.51 15.22
N LYS A 79 -15.84 11.85 15.32
CA LYS A 79 -15.24 13.09 14.83
C LYS A 79 -14.37 12.87 13.58
N GLY A 80 -14.44 11.67 13.01
CA GLY A 80 -13.72 11.29 11.81
C GLY A 80 -14.50 11.52 10.52
N PRO A 81 -13.97 11.02 9.38
CA PRO A 81 -14.64 11.00 8.09
C PRO A 81 -15.72 9.92 8.01
N ASP A 82 -16.50 9.90 6.92
CA ASP A 82 -17.36 8.77 6.55
C ASP A 82 -16.56 7.66 5.86
N VAL A 83 -15.56 8.06 5.06
CA VAL A 83 -14.65 7.16 4.35
C VAL A 83 -13.21 7.60 4.59
N PHE A 84 -12.30 6.66 4.73
CA PHE A 84 -10.88 6.97 4.73
C PHE A 84 -10.07 5.96 3.91
N ILE A 85 -8.96 6.44 3.36
CA ILE A 85 -8.07 5.66 2.50
C ILE A 85 -6.69 5.62 3.15
N PHE A 86 -6.24 4.40 3.49
CA PHE A 86 -4.93 4.18 4.10
C PHE A 86 -4.45 2.74 3.95
N ALA A 87 -3.18 2.51 4.30
CA ALA A 87 -2.55 1.20 4.25
C ALA A 87 -3.18 0.20 5.25
N GLN A 88 -3.28 -1.05 4.83
CA GLN A 88 -3.95 -2.12 5.57
C GLN A 88 -3.18 -2.64 6.80
N ASP A 89 -1.92 -2.27 6.98
CA ASP A 89 -1.11 -2.72 8.13
C ASP A 89 -1.67 -2.30 9.49
N ARG A 90 -2.59 -1.33 9.49
CA ARG A 90 -3.29 -0.85 10.70
C ARG A 90 -4.65 -1.52 10.93
N LEU A 91 -5.11 -2.34 9.98
CA LEU A 91 -6.46 -2.89 9.94
C LEU A 91 -6.83 -3.60 11.24
N GLY A 92 -6.06 -4.60 11.65
CA GLY A 92 -6.32 -5.35 12.88
C GLY A 92 -6.34 -4.48 14.13
N GLY A 93 -5.40 -3.51 14.23
CA GLY A 93 -5.36 -2.56 15.35
C GLY A 93 -6.61 -1.70 15.46
N TRP A 94 -7.12 -1.20 14.33
CA TRP A 94 -8.33 -0.40 14.30
C TRP A 94 -9.59 -1.21 14.61
N ILE A 95 -9.64 -2.49 14.19
CA ILE A 95 -10.76 -3.39 14.47
C ILE A 95 -10.79 -3.75 15.97
N GLU A 96 -9.64 -4.15 16.53
CA GLU A 96 -9.56 -4.53 17.96
C GLU A 96 -9.78 -3.34 18.90
N THR A 97 -9.46 -2.12 18.49
CA THR A 97 -9.78 -0.91 19.23
C THR A 97 -11.29 -0.63 19.25
N GLY A 98 -12.02 -1.15 18.26
CA GLY A 98 -13.47 -1.01 18.12
C GLY A 98 -13.91 0.33 17.53
N ASN A 99 -15.13 0.34 16.99
CA ASN A 99 -15.82 1.51 16.46
C ASN A 99 -15.01 2.38 15.49
N THR A 100 -14.08 1.76 14.75
CA THR A 100 -13.23 2.49 13.77
C THR A 100 -13.64 2.16 12.34
N ILE A 101 -13.74 0.89 11.99
CA ILE A 101 -14.04 0.43 10.64
C ILE A 101 -15.29 -0.42 10.64
N GLU A 102 -16.17 -0.17 9.66
CA GLU A 102 -17.35 -0.98 9.41
C GLU A 102 -16.98 -2.24 8.62
N PRO A 103 -17.43 -3.44 9.02
CA PRO A 103 -17.34 -4.62 8.17
C PRO A 103 -18.22 -4.44 6.94
N ILE A 104 -17.71 -4.84 5.77
CA ILE A 104 -18.42 -4.59 4.50
C ILE A 104 -18.93 -5.86 3.81
N ASP A 105 -18.82 -7.05 4.43
CA ASP A 105 -19.28 -8.31 3.81
C ASP A 105 -20.75 -8.26 3.42
N PHE A 106 -21.59 -7.61 4.20
CA PHE A 106 -23.03 -7.47 3.89
C PHE A 106 -23.28 -6.74 2.56
N TYR A 107 -22.40 -5.79 2.21
CA TYR A 107 -22.51 -5.01 0.99
C TYR A 107 -21.75 -5.62 -0.20
N LEU A 108 -20.86 -6.59 0.04
CA LEU A 108 -19.88 -7.09 -0.92
C LEU A 108 -20.47 -8.22 -1.78
N ASP A 109 -20.98 -7.86 -2.97
CA ASP A 109 -21.43 -8.83 -3.97
C ASP A 109 -20.27 -9.52 -4.71
N GLU A 110 -20.52 -10.72 -5.26
CA GLU A 110 -19.54 -11.49 -6.03
C GLU A 110 -18.95 -10.73 -7.25
N PRO A 111 -19.73 -9.97 -8.04
CA PRO A 111 -19.17 -9.16 -9.12
C PRO A 111 -18.17 -8.09 -8.62
N THR A 112 -18.41 -7.52 -7.45
CA THR A 112 -17.47 -6.56 -6.83
C THR A 112 -16.23 -7.28 -6.30
N ARG A 113 -16.40 -8.41 -5.60
CA ARG A 113 -15.30 -9.26 -5.11
C ARG A 113 -14.39 -9.69 -6.27
N ALA A 114 -14.95 -10.15 -7.37
CA ALA A 114 -14.23 -10.62 -8.53
C ALA A 114 -13.44 -9.55 -9.31
N ARG A 115 -13.60 -8.26 -8.99
CA ARG A 115 -12.82 -7.18 -9.65
C ARG A 115 -11.35 -7.18 -9.25
N PHE A 116 -11.02 -7.66 -8.07
CA PHE A 116 -9.72 -7.44 -7.46
C PHE A 116 -8.73 -8.57 -7.72
N ILE A 117 -7.46 -8.24 -7.67
CA ILE A 117 -6.39 -9.22 -7.53
C ILE A 117 -6.61 -9.92 -6.17
N PRO A 118 -6.73 -11.26 -6.12
CA PRO A 118 -7.17 -11.98 -4.93
C PRO A 118 -6.36 -11.62 -3.67
N THR A 119 -5.03 -11.57 -3.76
CA THR A 119 -4.14 -11.23 -2.64
C THR A 119 -4.36 -9.83 -2.09
N THR A 120 -4.84 -8.88 -2.92
CA THR A 120 -5.13 -7.51 -2.45
C THR A 120 -6.44 -7.46 -1.66
N LEU A 121 -7.44 -8.27 -2.02
CA LEU A 121 -8.68 -8.39 -1.24
C LEU A 121 -8.44 -9.17 0.06
N GLU A 122 -7.59 -10.20 0.02
CA GLU A 122 -7.16 -10.93 1.22
C GLU A 122 -6.50 -9.99 2.24
N ALA A 123 -5.67 -9.05 1.78
CA ALA A 123 -5.06 -8.05 2.65
C ALA A 123 -6.09 -7.14 3.37
N MET A 124 -7.30 -6.97 2.81
CA MET A 124 -8.43 -6.25 3.43
C MET A 124 -9.28 -7.11 4.35
N THR A 125 -8.90 -8.39 4.52
CA THR A 125 -9.64 -9.37 5.33
C THR A 125 -8.96 -9.57 6.68
N TYR A 126 -9.72 -9.51 7.74
CA TYR A 126 -9.25 -9.79 9.09
C TYR A 126 -10.19 -10.79 9.77
N ARG A 127 -9.65 -11.92 10.26
CA ARG A 127 -10.42 -13.02 10.87
C ARG A 127 -11.61 -13.48 10.02
N GLY A 128 -11.44 -13.55 8.70
CA GLY A 128 -12.44 -14.01 7.74
C GLY A 128 -13.46 -12.96 7.30
N THR A 129 -13.43 -11.76 7.84
CA THR A 129 -14.33 -10.65 7.51
C THR A 129 -13.62 -9.60 6.67
N VAL A 130 -14.26 -9.10 5.61
CA VAL A 130 -13.73 -8.03 4.76
C VAL A 130 -14.12 -6.67 5.34
N TYR A 131 -13.14 -5.77 5.50
CA TYR A 131 -13.34 -4.46 6.11
C TYR A 131 -13.13 -3.27 5.18
N GLY A 132 -12.64 -3.50 3.96
CA GLY A 132 -12.44 -2.44 3.00
C GLY A 132 -12.28 -2.98 1.59
N LEU A 133 -12.39 -2.12 0.58
CA LEU A 133 -12.07 -2.47 -0.80
C LEU A 133 -10.67 -1.97 -1.16
N PRO A 134 -9.83 -2.83 -1.79
CA PRO A 134 -8.47 -2.45 -2.13
C PRO A 134 -8.46 -1.50 -3.34
N LEU A 135 -7.82 -0.33 -3.18
CA LEU A 135 -7.62 0.65 -4.25
C LEU A 135 -6.35 0.34 -5.05
N ASN A 136 -5.22 0.42 -4.36
CA ASN A 136 -3.90 0.28 -4.95
C ASN A 136 -3.06 -0.64 -4.08
N TYR A 137 -2.14 -1.38 -4.70
CA TYR A 137 -1.10 -2.06 -3.95
C TYR A 137 0.22 -1.30 -4.07
N LYS A 138 1.10 -1.45 -3.09
CA LYS A 138 2.46 -0.89 -3.10
C LYS A 138 3.45 -2.00 -2.77
N VAL A 139 4.52 -2.05 -3.56
CA VAL A 139 5.60 -3.02 -3.44
C VAL A 139 6.89 -2.36 -3.89
N ILE A 140 8.02 -2.69 -3.27
CA ILE A 140 9.32 -2.25 -3.80
C ILE A 140 9.77 -3.18 -4.92
N THR A 141 10.48 -2.61 -5.88
CA THR A 141 11.10 -3.32 -7.00
C THR A 141 12.50 -2.76 -7.26
N LEU A 142 13.24 -3.32 -8.20
CA LEU A 142 14.52 -2.81 -8.65
C LEU A 142 14.29 -1.72 -9.70
N ILE A 143 14.86 -0.54 -9.46
CA ILE A 143 14.85 0.61 -10.37
C ILE A 143 16.30 0.90 -10.74
N TYR A 144 16.62 1.02 -12.02
CA TYR A 144 17.99 1.22 -12.46
C TYR A 144 18.12 2.39 -13.44
N ASN A 145 19.24 3.09 -13.36
CA ASN A 145 19.60 4.18 -14.27
C ASN A 145 20.18 3.58 -15.56
N LYS A 146 19.48 3.72 -16.70
CA LYS A 146 19.89 3.13 -17.98
C LYS A 146 21.17 3.71 -18.56
N LYS A 147 21.60 4.90 -18.13
CA LYS A 147 22.90 5.45 -18.50
C LYS A 147 24.07 4.72 -17.84
N LEU A 148 23.84 4.08 -16.69
CA LEU A 148 24.85 3.38 -15.90
C LEU A 148 24.75 1.86 -16.00
N VAL A 149 23.54 1.36 -16.24
CA VAL A 149 23.19 -0.06 -16.19
C VAL A 149 22.48 -0.43 -17.49
N THR A 150 23.16 -1.20 -18.32
CA THR A 150 22.64 -1.64 -19.64
C THR A 150 21.66 -2.81 -19.53
N ALA A 151 21.84 -3.65 -18.50
CA ALA A 151 20.96 -4.77 -18.18
C ALA A 151 20.78 -4.86 -16.66
N PRO A 152 19.54 -4.94 -16.14
CA PRO A 152 19.32 -5.07 -14.70
C PRO A 152 19.82 -6.43 -14.19
N PRO A 153 20.46 -6.47 -13.01
CA PRO A 153 20.91 -7.72 -12.41
C PRO A 153 19.74 -8.60 -11.97
N LYS A 154 19.84 -9.90 -12.20
CA LYS A 154 18.84 -10.92 -11.87
C LYS A 154 19.19 -11.72 -10.62
N THR A 155 20.45 -11.77 -10.26
CA THR A 155 20.96 -12.46 -9.08
C THR A 155 21.74 -11.49 -8.19
N ASP A 156 21.95 -11.88 -6.94
CA ASP A 156 22.77 -11.09 -6.00
C ASP A 156 24.23 -11.02 -6.43
N GLU A 157 24.77 -12.06 -7.06
CA GLU A 157 26.14 -12.04 -7.59
C GLU A 157 26.29 -11.01 -8.71
N GLU A 158 25.33 -10.96 -9.67
CA GLU A 158 25.28 -9.95 -10.72
C GLU A 158 25.14 -8.54 -10.13
N LEU A 159 24.27 -8.38 -9.12
CA LEU A 159 24.06 -7.11 -8.43
C LEU A 159 25.35 -6.65 -7.72
N VAL A 160 26.01 -7.52 -6.97
CA VAL A 160 27.25 -7.20 -6.25
C VAL A 160 28.37 -6.87 -7.22
N ALA A 161 28.52 -7.64 -8.32
CA ALA A 161 29.52 -7.36 -9.35
C ALA A 161 29.30 -5.98 -9.99
N LEU A 162 28.05 -5.67 -10.35
CA LEU A 162 27.64 -4.36 -10.88
C LEU A 162 27.90 -3.25 -9.85
N ALA A 163 27.49 -3.46 -8.60
CA ALA A 163 27.63 -2.48 -7.54
C ALA A 163 29.12 -2.16 -7.28
N ARG A 164 29.99 -3.16 -7.20
CA ARG A 164 31.43 -2.95 -7.05
C ARG A 164 32.05 -2.17 -8.23
N LYS A 165 31.61 -2.49 -9.45
CA LYS A 165 32.09 -1.80 -10.67
C LYS A 165 31.72 -0.31 -10.68
N LEU A 166 30.52 0.05 -10.21
CA LEU A 166 29.99 1.41 -10.27
C LEU A 166 30.31 2.25 -9.03
N THR A 167 30.65 1.63 -7.91
CA THR A 167 30.91 2.32 -6.66
C THR A 167 32.27 3.00 -6.70
N ASP A 168 32.25 4.30 -6.45
CA ASP A 168 33.42 5.16 -6.25
C ASP A 168 33.11 6.11 -5.08
N LYS A 169 33.54 5.72 -3.88
CA LYS A 169 33.25 6.47 -2.66
C LYS A 169 33.85 7.88 -2.67
N GLY A 170 35.01 8.06 -3.33
CA GLY A 170 35.66 9.34 -3.45
C GLY A 170 34.84 10.34 -4.29
N ALA A 171 34.14 9.85 -5.30
CA ALA A 171 33.23 10.62 -6.13
C ALA A 171 31.78 10.60 -5.63
N GLY A 172 31.51 9.97 -4.50
CA GLY A 172 30.13 9.83 -3.95
C GLY A 172 29.20 9.00 -4.82
N ARG A 173 29.75 8.03 -5.58
CA ARG A 173 28.95 7.14 -6.45
C ARG A 173 28.78 5.78 -5.85
N PHE A 174 27.57 5.20 -5.99
CA PHE A 174 27.22 3.88 -5.49
C PHE A 174 26.51 3.06 -6.56
N GLY A 175 26.94 1.81 -6.74
CA GLY A 175 26.27 0.92 -7.69
C GLY A 175 24.89 0.50 -7.19
N LEU A 176 24.69 0.39 -5.87
CA LEU A 176 23.44 0.08 -5.20
C LEU A 176 23.18 1.11 -4.09
N ALA A 177 21.97 1.67 -4.03
CA ALA A 177 21.50 2.52 -2.93
C ALA A 177 20.03 2.23 -2.62
N TYR A 178 19.69 1.99 -1.36
CA TYR A 178 18.31 1.85 -0.91
C TYR A 178 18.21 2.03 0.60
N SER A 179 17.00 2.22 1.13
CA SER A 179 16.76 2.45 2.55
C SER A 179 16.89 1.18 3.40
N TYR A 180 18.05 0.54 3.37
CA TYR A 180 18.30 -0.74 4.04
C TYR A 180 18.24 -0.69 5.57
N ALA A 181 18.23 0.50 6.16
CA ALA A 181 18.00 0.71 7.59
C ALA A 181 16.52 0.65 7.99
N ASP A 182 15.61 0.75 7.01
CA ASP A 182 14.18 0.63 7.21
C ASP A 182 13.77 -0.84 7.08
N TYR A 183 13.07 -1.34 8.09
CA TYR A 183 12.65 -2.73 8.15
C TYR A 183 11.71 -3.16 7.02
N TYR A 184 10.91 -2.24 6.49
CA TYR A 184 10.06 -2.49 5.32
C TYR A 184 10.88 -2.94 4.10
N TYR A 185 12.01 -2.28 3.84
CA TYR A 185 12.90 -2.63 2.74
C TYR A 185 13.70 -3.90 3.02
N HIS A 186 14.12 -4.10 4.30
CA HIS A 186 14.83 -5.30 4.71
C HIS A 186 13.97 -6.56 4.58
N ALA A 187 12.66 -6.45 4.77
CA ALA A 187 11.73 -7.57 4.68
C ALA A 187 11.83 -8.34 3.35
N ALA A 188 12.17 -7.67 2.24
CA ALA A 188 12.35 -8.34 0.95
C ALA A 188 13.47 -9.40 0.98
N LEU A 189 14.57 -9.08 1.65
CA LEU A 189 15.69 -9.99 1.86
C LEU A 189 15.34 -11.06 2.90
N GLN A 190 14.76 -10.65 4.03
CA GLN A 190 14.29 -11.56 5.09
C GLN A 190 13.40 -12.68 4.53
N ASN A 191 12.43 -12.31 3.70
CA ASN A 191 11.48 -13.25 3.11
C ASN A 191 12.15 -14.21 2.09
N ALA A 192 13.23 -13.78 1.40
CA ALA A 192 14.00 -14.66 0.54
C ALA A 192 14.63 -15.81 1.33
N PHE A 193 15.15 -15.54 2.53
CA PHE A 193 15.68 -16.56 3.42
C PHE A 193 14.61 -17.42 4.11
N GLY A 194 13.33 -17.14 3.89
CA GLY A 194 12.21 -17.82 4.56
C GLY A 194 11.91 -17.28 5.96
N GLY A 195 12.47 -16.10 6.27
CA GLY A 195 12.21 -15.39 7.50
C GLY A 195 10.78 -14.85 7.59
N ARG A 196 10.34 -14.54 8.80
CA ARG A 196 9.02 -14.02 9.07
C ARG A 196 8.97 -13.24 10.38
N VAL A 197 7.95 -12.42 10.55
CA VAL A 197 7.76 -11.60 11.76
C VAL A 197 6.99 -12.36 12.83
N PHE A 198 5.97 -13.12 12.41
CA PHE A 198 5.12 -13.91 13.28
C PHE A 198 5.09 -15.37 12.87
N ASP A 199 4.93 -16.25 13.86
CA ASP A 199 4.67 -17.68 13.69
C ASP A 199 3.53 -18.07 14.63
N ALA A 200 2.43 -18.60 14.08
CA ALA A 200 1.21 -18.91 14.83
C ALA A 200 0.77 -17.77 15.78
N GLY A 201 0.93 -16.51 15.34
CA GLY A 201 0.56 -15.31 16.10
C GLY A 201 1.57 -14.88 17.18
N ALA A 202 2.68 -15.58 17.34
CA ALA A 202 3.78 -15.17 18.21
C ALA A 202 4.86 -14.40 17.41
N PRO A 203 5.46 -13.32 17.92
CA PRO A 203 6.57 -12.66 17.26
C PRO A 203 7.81 -13.57 17.25
N VAL A 204 8.52 -13.60 16.11
CA VAL A 204 9.71 -14.43 15.88
C VAL A 204 10.81 -13.67 15.13
N LEU A 205 11.09 -12.44 15.55
CA LEU A 205 12.04 -11.57 14.87
C LEU A 205 13.48 -12.12 14.86
N ASN A 206 13.85 -12.91 15.84
CA ASN A 206 15.19 -13.48 16.00
C ASN A 206 15.31 -14.94 15.52
N ASN A 207 14.36 -15.41 14.69
CA ASN A 207 14.48 -16.75 14.13
C ASN A 207 15.75 -16.89 13.26
N PRO A 208 16.25 -18.12 13.06
CA PRO A 208 17.52 -18.34 12.32
C PRO A 208 17.52 -17.76 10.91
N GLU A 209 16.39 -17.76 10.22
CA GLU A 209 16.23 -17.25 8.86
C GLU A 209 16.36 -15.71 8.84
N ASN A 210 15.76 -15.02 9.79
CA ASN A 210 15.89 -13.57 9.95
C ASN A 210 17.33 -13.18 10.27
N VAL A 211 18.00 -13.94 11.14
CA VAL A 211 19.42 -13.71 11.46
C VAL A 211 20.32 -13.93 10.24
N LYS A 212 20.07 -14.97 9.43
CA LYS A 212 20.79 -15.20 8.17
C LYS A 212 20.62 -14.03 7.19
N ALA A 213 19.41 -13.55 7.01
CA ALA A 213 19.13 -12.40 6.15
C ALA A 213 19.86 -11.13 6.62
N ALA A 214 19.88 -10.88 7.93
CA ALA A 214 20.59 -9.74 8.50
C ALA A 214 22.12 -9.87 8.38
N LEU A 215 22.68 -11.08 8.57
CA LEU A 215 24.08 -11.38 8.30
C LEU A 215 24.44 -11.15 6.82
N PHE A 216 23.56 -11.54 5.92
CA PHE A 216 23.74 -11.31 4.48
C PHE A 216 23.78 -9.80 4.14
N LEU A 217 22.87 -9.01 4.69
CA LEU A 217 22.92 -7.55 4.52
C LEU A 217 24.22 -6.95 5.07
N GLN A 218 24.72 -7.44 6.21
CA GLN A 218 25.99 -6.97 6.75
C GLN A 218 27.17 -7.25 5.80
N LYS A 219 27.14 -8.29 4.96
CA LYS A 219 28.16 -8.50 3.93
C LYS A 219 28.15 -7.36 2.93
N TRP A 220 27.00 -6.97 2.41
CA TRP A 220 26.88 -5.83 1.48
C TRP A 220 27.35 -4.51 2.10
N ILE A 221 27.07 -4.29 3.37
CA ILE A 221 27.53 -3.09 4.10
C ILE A 221 29.06 -3.12 4.24
N LYS A 222 29.65 -4.24 4.66
CA LYS A 222 31.10 -4.43 4.82
C LYS A 222 31.84 -4.34 3.48
N ASP A 223 31.25 -4.82 2.42
CA ASP A 223 31.78 -4.70 1.05
C ASP A 223 31.79 -3.25 0.56
N GLY A 224 31.08 -2.38 1.27
CA GLY A 224 31.03 -0.95 0.99
C GLY A 224 30.35 -0.57 -0.33
N ILE A 225 29.47 -1.42 -0.83
CA ILE A 225 28.70 -1.19 -2.06
C ILE A 225 27.44 -0.33 -1.82
N LEU A 226 27.13 -0.05 -0.55
CA LEU A 226 26.00 0.74 -0.10
C LEU A 226 26.46 2.07 0.52
N PRO A 227 25.69 3.16 0.42
CA PRO A 227 25.96 4.40 1.14
C PRO A 227 25.85 4.17 2.65
N ALA A 228 26.71 4.86 3.44
CA ALA A 228 26.74 4.70 4.90
C ALA A 228 25.45 5.17 5.58
N GLU A 229 24.80 6.20 5.04
CA GLU A 229 23.56 6.78 5.57
C GLU A 229 22.42 6.60 4.56
N PRO A 230 21.61 5.55 4.68
CA PRO A 230 20.62 5.18 3.67
C PRO A 230 19.30 5.97 3.84
N SER A 231 19.35 7.30 3.93
CA SER A 231 18.14 8.12 3.96
C SER A 231 17.46 8.22 2.59
N SER A 232 16.15 8.29 2.57
CA SER A 232 15.39 8.44 1.32
C SER A 232 15.83 9.67 0.53
N ALA A 233 16.09 10.80 1.19
CA ALA A 233 16.56 12.02 0.55
C ALA A 233 17.92 11.85 -0.14
N LEU A 234 18.88 11.16 0.52
CA LEU A 234 20.18 10.87 -0.08
C LEU A 234 20.02 9.95 -1.30
N ILE A 235 19.20 8.91 -1.20
CA ILE A 235 18.97 7.95 -2.28
C ILE A 235 18.37 8.64 -3.49
N THR A 236 17.37 9.51 -3.29
CA THR A 236 16.75 10.31 -4.35
C THR A 236 17.76 11.25 -5.02
N SER A 237 18.59 11.94 -4.23
CA SER A 237 19.65 12.81 -4.75
C SER A 237 20.68 12.01 -5.59
N LEU A 238 21.19 10.90 -5.05
CA LEU A 238 22.16 10.05 -5.76
C LEU A 238 21.60 9.53 -7.09
N PHE A 239 20.35 9.11 -7.13
CA PHE A 239 19.75 8.60 -8.35
C PHE A 239 19.53 9.70 -9.40
N ASN A 240 19.02 10.84 -8.99
CA ASN A 240 18.76 11.99 -9.87
C ASN A 240 20.04 12.63 -10.42
N GLU A 241 21.13 12.60 -9.66
CA GLU A 241 22.45 13.07 -10.08
C GLU A 241 23.24 12.04 -10.92
N GLY A 242 22.67 10.86 -11.18
CA GLY A 242 23.36 9.79 -11.90
C GLY A 242 24.51 9.17 -11.09
N LYS A 243 24.44 9.25 -9.76
CA LYS A 243 25.42 8.70 -8.83
C LYS A 243 24.99 7.36 -8.20
N ALA A 244 23.74 6.91 -8.42
CA ALA A 244 23.28 5.58 -8.09
C ALA A 244 22.94 4.79 -9.35
N GLY A 245 23.49 3.55 -9.47
CA GLY A 245 23.19 2.66 -10.59
C GLY A 245 21.86 1.97 -10.44
N VAL A 246 21.61 1.43 -9.25
CA VAL A 246 20.41 0.66 -8.88
C VAL A 246 19.87 1.19 -7.56
N VAL A 247 18.54 1.30 -7.46
CA VAL A 247 17.83 1.53 -6.21
C VAL A 247 16.73 0.49 -6.04
N PHE A 248 16.42 0.13 -4.79
CA PHE A 248 15.22 -0.63 -4.45
C PHE A 248 14.21 0.35 -3.88
N SER A 249 13.08 0.53 -4.55
CA SER A 249 12.02 1.42 -4.10
C SER A 249 10.67 1.08 -4.73
N GLY A 250 9.62 1.76 -4.29
CA GLY A 250 8.26 1.56 -4.76
C GLY A 250 7.76 2.66 -5.71
N PRO A 251 6.46 2.63 -6.08
CA PRO A 251 5.86 3.60 -6.99
C PRO A 251 6.04 5.06 -6.54
N TRP A 252 6.07 5.30 -5.24
CA TRP A 252 6.27 6.64 -4.66
C TRP A 252 7.59 7.30 -5.07
N PHE A 253 8.63 6.50 -5.32
CA PHE A 253 9.93 6.99 -5.75
C PHE A 253 9.91 7.52 -7.19
N LEU A 254 9.04 6.98 -8.04
CA LEU A 254 8.99 7.38 -9.45
C LEU A 254 8.57 8.85 -9.62
N GLY A 255 7.73 9.36 -8.72
CA GLY A 255 7.35 10.78 -8.67
C GLY A 255 8.49 11.72 -8.23
N GLU A 256 9.54 11.18 -7.60
CA GLU A 256 10.72 11.93 -7.14
C GLU A 256 11.87 11.90 -8.16
N ILE A 257 11.77 11.08 -9.20
CA ILE A 257 12.79 11.01 -10.25
C ILE A 257 12.76 12.28 -11.10
N ALA A 258 13.91 12.94 -11.22
CA ALA A 258 14.04 14.17 -11.97
C ALA A 258 13.74 13.95 -13.47
N LYS A 259 13.10 14.95 -14.09
CA LYS A 259 12.84 14.92 -15.53
C LYS A 259 14.15 14.76 -16.30
N GLY A 260 14.18 13.81 -17.25
CA GLY A 260 15.36 13.52 -18.07
C GLY A 260 16.26 12.40 -17.55
N VAL A 261 16.00 11.86 -16.38
CA VAL A 261 16.63 10.61 -15.94
C VAL A 261 15.95 9.43 -16.65
N ASP A 262 16.71 8.73 -17.51
CA ASP A 262 16.24 7.51 -18.18
C ASP A 262 16.45 6.32 -17.25
N TYR A 263 15.35 5.69 -16.83
CA TYR A 263 15.36 4.58 -15.90
C TYR A 263 14.56 3.38 -16.43
N GLY A 264 14.83 2.23 -15.85
CA GLY A 264 14.05 1.03 -16.07
C GLY A 264 13.69 0.37 -14.74
N LEU A 265 12.72 -0.53 -14.80
CA LEU A 265 12.29 -1.34 -13.66
C LEU A 265 12.54 -2.82 -13.97
N ALA A 266 12.86 -3.59 -12.92
CA ALA A 266 13.02 -5.03 -13.00
C ALA A 266 12.62 -5.67 -11.67
N LEU A 267 12.45 -6.99 -11.67
CA LEU A 267 12.26 -7.75 -10.43
C LEU A 267 13.47 -7.59 -9.51
N LEU A 268 13.24 -7.60 -8.21
CA LEU A 268 14.31 -7.76 -7.22
C LEU A 268 15.07 -9.06 -7.48
N PRO A 269 16.40 -9.08 -7.27
CA PRO A 269 17.24 -10.24 -7.62
C PRO A 269 16.95 -11.46 -6.75
N SER A 270 17.32 -12.63 -7.25
CA SER A 270 17.39 -13.84 -6.46
C SER A 270 18.67 -13.86 -5.60
N ILE A 271 18.62 -14.57 -4.48
CA ILE A 271 19.70 -14.66 -3.49
C ILE A 271 20.26 -16.09 -3.48
N ALA A 272 21.51 -16.26 -3.90
CA ALA A 272 22.15 -17.57 -3.98
C ALA A 272 22.21 -18.27 -2.62
N GLU A 273 22.61 -17.56 -1.55
CA GLU A 273 22.65 -18.11 -0.18
C GLU A 273 21.26 -18.48 0.37
N ALA A 274 20.18 -17.96 -0.22
CA ALA A 274 18.81 -18.35 0.10
C ALA A 274 18.30 -19.50 -0.78
N GLY A 275 19.19 -20.23 -1.45
CA GLY A 275 18.86 -21.32 -2.37
C GLY A 275 18.32 -20.83 -3.71
N GLY A 276 18.77 -19.68 -4.20
CA GLY A 276 18.33 -19.07 -5.47
C GLY A 276 16.91 -18.48 -5.42
N LYS A 277 16.34 -18.33 -4.25
CA LYS A 277 15.00 -17.72 -4.09
C LYS A 277 15.05 -16.23 -4.37
N PRO A 278 14.00 -15.65 -5.01
CA PRO A 278 13.93 -14.21 -5.24
C PRO A 278 13.77 -13.45 -3.94
N MET A 279 14.26 -12.21 -3.88
CA MET A 279 13.84 -11.27 -2.86
C MET A 279 12.32 -11.06 -2.97
N ARG A 280 11.61 -11.19 -1.85
CA ARG A 280 10.15 -11.16 -1.80
C ARG A 280 9.69 -10.00 -0.93
N PRO A 281 9.45 -8.82 -1.52
CA PRO A 281 9.05 -7.65 -0.74
C PRO A 281 7.69 -7.86 -0.08
N TRP A 282 7.43 -7.11 0.98
CA TRP A 282 6.06 -6.95 1.45
C TRP A 282 5.23 -6.17 0.43
N MET A 283 4.03 -6.66 0.18
CA MET A 283 2.99 -5.92 -0.48
C MET A 283 2.12 -5.24 0.57
N THR A 284 1.98 -3.92 0.47
CA THR A 284 0.94 -3.17 1.17
C THR A 284 -0.20 -2.85 0.23
N VAL A 285 -1.40 -2.69 0.79
CA VAL A 285 -2.59 -2.32 0.04
C VAL A 285 -3.22 -1.08 0.67
N GLU A 286 -3.45 -0.07 -0.13
CA GLU A 286 -4.29 1.06 0.29
C GLU A 286 -5.75 0.66 0.14
N GLY A 287 -6.41 0.53 1.27
CA GLY A 287 -7.83 0.22 1.36
C GLY A 287 -8.68 1.49 1.47
N ALA A 288 -9.85 1.44 0.85
CA ALA A 288 -10.93 2.39 1.12
C ALA A 288 -11.86 1.77 2.16
N TYR A 289 -12.00 2.43 3.29
CA TYR A 289 -12.72 1.94 4.46
C TYR A 289 -13.93 2.83 4.77
N VAL A 290 -15.04 2.20 5.14
CA VAL A 290 -16.19 2.89 5.72
C VAL A 290 -15.97 3.04 7.22
N ALA A 291 -16.10 4.24 7.74
CA ALA A 291 -15.96 4.48 9.17
C ALA A 291 -17.18 3.93 9.93
N ALA A 292 -16.96 3.17 11.00
CA ALA A 292 -18.03 2.56 11.79
C ALA A 292 -19.06 3.58 12.35
N PRO A 293 -18.65 4.79 12.81
CA PRO A 293 -19.59 5.81 13.29
C PRO A 293 -20.32 6.57 12.19
N SER A 294 -20.00 6.35 10.89
CA SER A 294 -20.69 7.04 9.80
C SER A 294 -22.21 6.82 9.86
N LYS A 295 -22.94 7.90 9.70
CA LYS A 295 -24.41 7.87 9.62
C LYS A 295 -24.92 7.68 8.19
N GLN A 296 -24.01 7.61 7.22
CA GLN A 296 -24.29 7.48 5.79
C GLN A 296 -23.60 6.24 5.19
N LYS A 297 -23.65 5.10 5.89
CA LYS A 297 -22.91 3.88 5.53
C LYS A 297 -23.19 3.39 4.12
N ASP A 298 -24.46 3.43 3.68
CA ASP A 298 -24.83 3.01 2.32
C ASP A 298 -24.22 3.91 1.26
N LEU A 299 -24.24 5.23 1.47
CA LEU A 299 -23.64 6.20 0.57
C LEU A 299 -22.10 6.11 0.60
N ALA A 300 -21.52 5.88 1.78
CA ALA A 300 -20.08 5.68 1.97
C ALA A 300 -19.61 4.42 1.24
N TYR A 301 -20.31 3.30 1.38
CA TYR A 301 -19.98 2.08 0.66
C TYR A 301 -20.15 2.23 -0.85
N ASP A 302 -21.21 2.88 -1.31
CA ASP A 302 -21.40 3.16 -2.72
C ASP A 302 -20.25 4.00 -3.31
N PHE A 303 -19.77 5.00 -2.56
CA PHE A 303 -18.55 5.74 -2.93
C PHE A 303 -17.31 4.82 -2.96
N VAL A 304 -17.10 3.99 -1.95
CA VAL A 304 -15.99 3.02 -1.90
C VAL A 304 -16.06 2.06 -3.09
N LYS A 305 -17.23 1.58 -3.46
CA LYS A 305 -17.47 0.74 -4.64
C LYS A 305 -17.16 1.48 -5.95
N PHE A 306 -17.48 2.77 -6.05
CA PHE A 306 -17.21 3.62 -7.20
C PHE A 306 -15.72 3.90 -7.38
N VAL A 307 -15.02 4.33 -6.32
CA VAL A 307 -13.59 4.68 -6.42
C VAL A 307 -12.70 3.46 -6.73
N THR A 308 -13.21 2.25 -6.50
CA THR A 308 -12.54 0.99 -6.82
C THR A 308 -13.02 0.34 -8.13
N ASP A 309 -13.92 0.98 -8.87
CA ASP A 309 -14.35 0.46 -10.17
C ASP A 309 -13.25 0.59 -11.24
N VAL A 310 -13.46 -0.03 -12.40
CA VAL A 310 -12.43 -0.05 -13.46
C VAL A 310 -12.15 1.35 -14.02
N LYS A 311 -13.15 2.24 -14.10
CA LYS A 311 -12.98 3.60 -14.65
C LYS A 311 -12.18 4.47 -13.69
N SER A 312 -12.54 4.45 -12.42
CA SER A 312 -11.83 5.16 -11.35
C SER A 312 -10.40 4.63 -11.20
N ALA A 313 -10.23 3.31 -11.20
CA ALA A 313 -8.92 2.68 -11.13
C ALA A 313 -8.03 3.01 -12.35
N MET A 314 -8.61 3.16 -13.55
CA MET A 314 -7.89 3.65 -14.74
C MET A 314 -7.37 5.09 -14.56
N VAL A 315 -8.17 6.00 -14.01
CA VAL A 315 -7.72 7.37 -13.71
C VAL A 315 -6.56 7.34 -12.72
N MET A 316 -6.70 6.57 -11.64
CA MET A 316 -5.63 6.43 -10.64
C MET A 316 -4.35 5.80 -11.22
N ALA A 317 -4.47 4.82 -12.13
CA ALA A 317 -3.32 4.21 -12.78
C ALA A 317 -2.58 5.16 -13.72
N VAL A 318 -3.31 5.82 -14.61
CA VAL A 318 -2.72 6.58 -15.72
C VAL A 318 -2.30 7.98 -15.28
N GLU A 319 -3.17 8.67 -14.54
CA GLU A 319 -2.94 10.05 -14.11
C GLU A 319 -2.30 10.13 -12.70
N GLY A 320 -2.70 9.25 -11.79
CA GLY A 320 -2.17 9.20 -10.42
C GLY A 320 -0.92 8.31 -10.27
N ARG A 321 -0.48 7.64 -11.36
CA ARG A 321 0.69 6.73 -11.35
C ARG A 321 0.61 5.66 -10.25
N GLN A 322 -0.61 5.19 -9.94
CA GLN A 322 -0.85 4.16 -8.95
C GLN A 322 -0.86 2.76 -9.57
N THR A 323 -0.70 1.76 -8.75
CA THR A 323 -0.75 0.33 -9.10
C THR A 323 -2.11 -0.23 -8.67
N PRO A 324 -3.12 -0.23 -9.54
CA PRO A 324 -4.49 -0.55 -9.15
C PRO A 324 -4.67 -2.01 -8.75
N SER A 325 -5.48 -2.22 -7.70
CA SER A 325 -5.89 -3.56 -7.28
C SER A 325 -6.99 -4.16 -8.16
N ASN A 326 -7.68 -3.34 -8.97
CA ASN A 326 -8.69 -3.81 -9.91
C ASN A 326 -8.02 -4.48 -11.11
N ARG A 327 -8.15 -5.82 -11.21
CA ARG A 327 -7.45 -6.62 -12.23
C ARG A 327 -7.84 -6.29 -13.68
N LYS A 328 -9.07 -5.80 -13.92
CA LYS A 328 -9.54 -5.45 -15.26
C LYS A 328 -8.84 -4.24 -15.87
N VAL A 329 -8.18 -3.42 -15.05
CA VAL A 329 -7.39 -2.29 -15.54
C VAL A 329 -6.21 -2.78 -16.37
N TYR A 330 -5.66 -3.95 -16.08
CA TYR A 330 -4.53 -4.54 -16.80
C TYR A 330 -4.89 -5.12 -18.17
N ASP A 331 -6.19 -5.25 -18.46
CA ASP A 331 -6.70 -5.65 -19.79
C ASP A 331 -6.65 -4.46 -20.78
N ASP A 332 -6.56 -3.21 -20.29
CA ASP A 332 -6.45 -2.02 -21.13
C ASP A 332 -5.05 -1.93 -21.77
N PRO A 333 -4.95 -1.77 -23.11
CA PRO A 333 -3.65 -1.67 -23.79
C PRO A 333 -2.74 -0.54 -23.30
N LYS A 334 -3.28 0.56 -22.75
CA LYS A 334 -2.48 1.66 -22.19
C LYS A 334 -1.77 1.23 -20.90
N VAL A 335 -2.44 0.42 -20.08
CA VAL A 335 -1.89 -0.11 -18.83
C VAL A 335 -0.98 -1.30 -19.10
N ALA A 336 -1.43 -2.25 -19.93
CA ALA A 336 -0.66 -3.45 -20.27
C ALA A 336 0.70 -3.13 -20.92
N LYS A 337 0.80 -2.03 -21.67
CA LYS A 337 2.03 -1.56 -22.32
C LYS A 337 2.85 -0.58 -21.46
N ASP A 338 2.33 -0.15 -20.32
CA ASP A 338 3.10 0.73 -19.42
C ASP A 338 4.17 -0.11 -18.69
N PRO A 339 5.46 0.16 -18.93
CA PRO A 339 6.53 -0.67 -18.37
C PRO A 339 6.61 -0.57 -16.85
N MET A 340 6.16 0.54 -16.26
CA MET A 340 6.08 0.68 -14.81
C MET A 340 5.03 -0.25 -14.22
N LEU A 341 3.80 -0.21 -14.74
CA LEU A 341 2.70 -1.03 -14.24
C LEU A 341 2.97 -2.52 -14.47
N ALA A 342 3.56 -2.88 -15.60
CA ALA A 342 3.98 -4.25 -15.89
C ALA A 342 5.03 -4.76 -14.89
N ALA A 343 6.04 -3.96 -14.56
CA ALA A 343 7.10 -4.33 -13.63
C ALA A 343 6.57 -4.50 -12.20
N PHE A 344 5.73 -3.57 -11.71
CA PHE A 344 5.12 -3.70 -10.40
C PHE A 344 4.13 -4.87 -10.33
N LYS A 345 3.39 -5.14 -11.42
CA LYS A 345 2.52 -6.33 -11.50
C LYS A 345 3.34 -7.61 -11.40
N ALA A 346 4.45 -7.72 -12.11
CA ALA A 346 5.34 -8.87 -12.02
C ALA A 346 5.95 -9.03 -10.61
N GLN A 347 6.30 -7.92 -9.95
CA GLN A 347 6.85 -7.95 -8.58
C GLN A 347 5.79 -8.36 -7.55
N VAL A 348 4.54 -7.95 -7.70
CA VAL A 348 3.47 -8.33 -6.76
C VAL A 348 3.14 -9.83 -6.83
N ASP A 349 3.36 -10.46 -7.97
CA ASP A 349 3.12 -11.90 -8.12
C ASP A 349 4.07 -12.77 -7.26
N VAL A 350 5.22 -12.21 -6.86
CA VAL A 350 6.19 -12.87 -5.96
C VAL A 350 6.24 -12.23 -4.56
N ALA A 351 5.50 -11.16 -4.33
CA ALA A 351 5.46 -10.46 -3.05
C ALA A 351 4.73 -11.27 -1.96
N ILE A 352 4.87 -10.83 -0.72
CA ILE A 352 4.14 -11.38 0.42
C ILE A 352 3.24 -10.27 0.99
N PRO A 353 1.95 -10.53 1.22
CA PRO A 353 1.10 -9.59 1.93
C PRO A 353 1.72 -9.24 3.29
N MET A 354 1.84 -7.95 3.58
CA MET A 354 2.31 -7.49 4.87
C MET A 354 1.29 -7.86 5.95
N PRO A 355 1.72 -8.38 7.12
CA PRO A 355 0.79 -8.72 8.18
C PRO A 355 -0.10 -7.54 8.58
N ASN A 356 -1.41 -7.79 8.71
CA ASN A 356 -2.42 -6.80 9.10
C ASN A 356 -2.93 -7.00 10.53
N VAL A 357 -2.23 -7.80 11.33
CA VAL A 357 -2.56 -8.08 12.73
C VAL A 357 -2.22 -6.89 13.65
N PRO A 358 -2.93 -6.68 14.77
CA PRO A 358 -2.68 -5.57 15.69
C PRO A 358 -1.23 -5.50 16.18
N GLU A 359 -0.64 -6.66 16.41
CA GLU A 359 0.73 -6.83 16.90
C GLU A 359 1.77 -6.25 15.95
N MET A 360 1.46 -6.10 14.65
CA MET A 360 2.39 -5.52 13.67
C MET A 360 2.79 -4.09 14.03
N THR A 361 1.92 -3.33 14.68
CA THR A 361 2.22 -1.97 15.14
C THR A 361 3.36 -1.93 16.18
N MET A 362 3.55 -3.02 16.94
CA MET A 362 4.62 -3.16 17.95
C MET A 362 5.98 -3.53 17.33
N VAL A 363 5.99 -3.97 16.07
CA VAL A 363 7.20 -4.47 15.40
C VAL A 363 8.07 -3.33 14.85
N TRP A 364 7.47 -2.27 14.32
CA TRP A 364 8.17 -1.25 13.53
C TRP A 364 9.36 -0.62 14.26
N SER A 365 9.12 -0.05 15.43
CA SER A 365 10.16 0.66 16.18
C SER A 365 11.30 -0.27 16.66
N PRO A 366 11.03 -1.44 17.30
CA PRO A 366 12.09 -2.36 17.69
C PRO A 366 12.88 -2.92 16.51
N ALA A 367 12.21 -3.29 15.41
CA ALA A 367 12.87 -3.85 14.24
C ALA A 367 13.75 -2.80 13.52
N THR A 368 13.25 -1.57 13.32
CA THR A 368 14.05 -0.47 12.75
C THR A 368 15.23 -0.13 13.66
N THR A 369 15.06 -0.15 14.99
CA THR A 369 16.15 0.05 15.94
C THR A 369 17.21 -1.06 15.80
N ALA A 370 16.79 -2.32 15.63
CA ALA A 370 17.71 -3.42 15.39
C ALA A 370 18.52 -3.19 14.09
N MET A 371 17.86 -2.82 12.99
CA MET A 371 18.56 -2.49 11.73
C MET A 371 19.63 -1.41 11.92
N ASN A 372 19.25 -0.31 12.56
CA ASN A 372 20.15 0.81 12.81
C ASN A 372 21.36 0.42 13.72
N THR A 373 21.14 -0.43 14.71
CA THR A 373 22.24 -0.90 15.58
C THR A 373 23.16 -1.89 14.87
N MET A 374 22.63 -2.74 14.00
CA MET A 374 23.43 -3.64 13.13
C MET A 374 24.33 -2.86 12.16
N ILE A 375 23.85 -1.78 11.57
CA ILE A 375 24.63 -0.89 10.70
C ILE A 375 25.84 -0.30 11.48
N ARG A 376 25.66 -0.02 12.75
CA ARG A 376 26.71 0.51 13.65
C ARG A 376 27.62 -0.57 14.25
N GLY A 377 27.49 -1.83 13.82
CA GLY A 377 28.39 -2.92 14.18
C GLY A 377 27.87 -3.89 15.25
N THR A 378 26.67 -3.73 15.77
CA THR A 378 26.05 -4.75 16.63
C THR A 378 25.85 -6.05 15.83
N SER A 379 26.09 -7.20 16.44
CA SER A 379 25.84 -8.48 15.77
C SER A 379 24.33 -8.63 15.47
N PRO A 380 23.93 -9.18 14.30
CA PRO A 380 22.53 -9.40 13.95
C PRO A 380 21.76 -10.19 15.00
N GLN A 381 22.35 -11.24 15.54
CA GLN A 381 21.70 -12.02 16.60
C GLN A 381 21.35 -11.14 17.80
N ALA A 382 22.31 -10.41 18.36
CA ALA A 382 22.09 -9.58 19.54
C ALA A 382 21.08 -8.44 19.29
N ALA A 383 21.11 -7.84 18.09
CA ALA A 383 20.16 -6.78 17.72
C ALA A 383 18.73 -7.32 17.59
N LEU A 384 18.57 -8.48 16.95
CA LEU A 384 17.27 -9.13 16.77
C LEU A 384 16.73 -9.74 18.06
N ASP A 385 17.59 -10.28 18.94
CA ASP A 385 17.18 -10.75 20.28
C ASP A 385 16.60 -9.62 21.12
N LYS A 386 17.22 -8.45 21.08
CA LYS A 386 16.71 -7.27 21.77
C LYS A 386 15.36 -6.80 21.19
N ALA A 387 15.23 -6.78 19.85
CA ALA A 387 13.97 -6.44 19.19
C ALA A 387 12.87 -7.45 19.53
N GLN A 388 13.19 -8.75 19.48
CA GLN A 388 12.28 -9.84 19.85
C GLN A 388 11.78 -9.69 21.27
N ALA A 389 12.66 -9.44 22.24
CA ALA A 389 12.29 -9.28 23.63
C ALA A 389 11.34 -8.08 23.84
N GLN A 390 11.61 -6.96 23.17
CA GLN A 390 10.76 -5.78 23.24
C GLN A 390 9.39 -6.04 22.61
N VAL A 391 9.34 -6.60 21.38
CA VAL A 391 8.06 -6.91 20.72
C VAL A 391 7.25 -7.92 21.51
N ALA A 392 7.86 -8.98 22.05
CA ALA A 392 7.16 -9.95 22.87
C ALA A 392 6.53 -9.33 24.13
N LYS A 393 7.26 -8.39 24.78
CA LYS A 393 6.74 -7.62 25.91
C LYS A 393 5.55 -6.75 25.52
N ASP A 394 5.64 -6.02 24.41
CA ASP A 394 4.61 -5.10 23.95
C ASP A 394 3.35 -5.85 23.50
N VAL A 395 3.51 -6.97 22.79
CA VAL A 395 2.40 -7.87 22.41
C VAL A 395 1.71 -8.47 23.65
N ALA A 396 2.48 -8.89 24.65
CA ALA A 396 1.89 -9.37 25.91
C ALA A 396 1.11 -8.28 26.64
N GLY A 397 1.56 -7.02 26.55
CA GLY A 397 0.85 -5.85 27.06
C GLY A 397 -0.45 -5.56 26.30
N LEU A 398 -0.43 -5.70 24.97
CA LEU A 398 -1.61 -5.50 24.13
C LEU A 398 -2.72 -6.51 24.47
N ARG A 399 -2.36 -7.80 24.63
CA ARG A 399 -3.30 -8.90 24.93
C ARG A 399 -3.89 -8.87 26.33
N LYS A 400 -3.32 -8.08 27.26
CA LYS A 400 -3.82 -7.91 28.63
C LYS A 400 -4.78 -6.72 28.79
N ARG A 401 -4.96 -5.91 27.74
CA ARG A 401 -5.93 -4.82 27.77
C ARG A 401 -7.33 -5.43 27.65
N PRO A 402 -8.26 -5.10 28.58
CA PRO A 402 -9.62 -5.65 28.61
C PRO A 402 -10.43 -5.22 27.40
#